data_c03f0a4aaac14e0a23dd80402c610cc8
#
_entry.id   c03f0a4aaac14e0a23dd80402c610cc8
#
_cell.length_a   1.000
_cell.length_b   1.000
_cell.length_c   1.000
_cell.angle_alpha   90.00
_cell.angle_beta   90.00
_cell.angle_gamma   90.00
#
_symmetry.space_group_name_H-M   'P 1'
#
loop_
_entity.id
_entity.type
_entity.pdbx_description
1 polymer ?
#
loop_
_entity_poly.entity_id
_entity_poly.type
_entity_poly.pdbx_seq_one_letter_code
_entity_poly.pdbx_strand_id
1 'polypeptide(L)'
;MSEIKEKMLERFLKYVTFDTESCDDATTVPTTEGQFVFARYLEQQLKEMGLEEVVLDEKGYLYATLPANCDKDVPVVGFIAHLDTSPDMSGKDVKPRVVGNYEGGDIVLCEKDGIVLSTADFPEVEEYKGHDLVVTDGHTLLGADDKAGVAEIVSAIAYLQEHPEIKHGKVRIAFNPDEEIGRGAHNFNVPLFGCDWAYTIDGSCEGELEFENFNAGSASFTVQGRNVHPGYAKGKMLNALRVATAIVEAIPAVESPECTTGYEGFYHLMGINGGVDHASVSYIIRDHSREIFEKRMAFMKEVEEKINAQYGAGVVTLELKEQYRNMREMVEPKMHIIDIAKSAMEKAGVVPVIKPIRGGTDGAQLSFMGLPCPNLFAGGVNFHSRYEFVSVQVMEKAVKTIVNIAAGVAEG
;
A
#
# COMPACT_ATOMS: atom_id res chain seq x y z
N MET A 1 7.31 -23.75 -19.14
CA MET A 1 6.74 -22.53 -18.52
C MET A 1 5.39 -22.31 -19.18
N SER A 2 4.33 -21.93 -18.47
CA SER A 2 3.09 -21.59 -19.15
C SER A 2 3.28 -20.30 -19.96
N GLU A 3 2.56 -20.12 -21.05
CA GLU A 3 2.66 -18.94 -21.91
C GLU A 3 2.34 -17.64 -21.14
N ILE A 4 1.39 -17.68 -20.19
CA ILE A 4 1.08 -16.59 -19.28
C ILE A 4 2.33 -16.16 -18.48
N LYS A 5 3.02 -17.14 -17.88
CA LYS A 5 4.17 -16.92 -17.01
C LYS A 5 5.30 -16.20 -17.75
N GLU A 6 5.59 -16.58 -19.00
CA GLU A 6 6.65 -15.96 -19.79
C GLU A 6 6.32 -14.51 -20.13
N LYS A 7 5.14 -14.25 -20.68
CA LYS A 7 4.70 -12.89 -21.07
C LYS A 7 4.56 -11.96 -19.85
N MET A 8 4.10 -12.47 -18.72
CA MET A 8 3.99 -11.72 -17.47
C MET A 8 5.36 -11.35 -16.91
N LEU A 9 6.28 -12.32 -16.86
CA LEU A 9 7.65 -12.07 -16.39
C LEU A 9 8.38 -11.04 -17.28
N GLU A 10 8.21 -11.13 -18.61
CA GLU A 10 8.78 -10.16 -19.54
C GLU A 10 8.26 -8.74 -19.27
N ARG A 11 6.94 -8.59 -19.04
CA ARG A 11 6.34 -7.30 -18.66
C ARG A 11 6.91 -6.78 -17.36
N PHE A 12 6.91 -7.61 -16.33
CA PHE A 12 7.41 -7.23 -15.01
C PHE A 12 8.87 -6.76 -15.06
N LEU A 13 9.76 -7.56 -15.68
CA LEU A 13 11.18 -7.21 -15.85
C LEU A 13 11.36 -5.88 -16.61
N LYS A 14 10.45 -5.57 -17.55
CA LYS A 14 10.46 -4.28 -18.23
C LYS A 14 9.95 -3.15 -17.34
N TYR A 15 8.86 -3.37 -16.59
CA TYR A 15 8.23 -2.31 -15.79
C TYR A 15 9.10 -1.84 -14.64
N VAL A 16 9.82 -2.74 -13.98
CA VAL A 16 10.73 -2.37 -12.88
C VAL A 16 11.92 -1.51 -13.34
N THR A 17 12.20 -1.43 -14.64
CA THR A 17 13.27 -0.54 -15.16
C THR A 17 12.86 0.93 -15.23
N PHE A 18 11.59 1.28 -15.03
CA PHE A 18 11.14 2.67 -14.94
C PHE A 18 11.42 3.21 -13.53
N ASP A 19 12.07 4.36 -13.46
CA ASP A 19 12.30 5.09 -12.22
C ASP A 19 11.02 5.89 -11.90
N THR A 20 10.27 5.44 -10.91
CA THR A 20 8.94 5.97 -10.56
C THR A 20 8.83 6.32 -9.07
N GLU A 21 9.96 6.50 -8.38
CA GLU A 21 9.98 6.89 -6.95
C GLU A 21 9.10 8.12 -6.71
N SER A 22 8.18 8.04 -5.74
CA SER A 22 7.34 9.16 -5.33
C SER A 22 8.11 10.13 -4.42
N CYS A 23 7.59 11.34 -4.21
CA CYS A 23 8.26 12.38 -3.45
C CYS A 23 7.30 13.10 -2.49
N ASP A 24 7.48 12.90 -1.19
CA ASP A 24 6.64 13.49 -0.13
C ASP A 24 6.60 15.02 -0.16
N ASP A 25 7.73 15.66 -0.46
CA ASP A 25 7.88 17.11 -0.45
C ASP A 25 7.30 17.79 -1.69
N ALA A 26 6.98 17.02 -2.75
CA ALA A 26 6.42 17.57 -3.97
C ALA A 26 4.95 17.97 -3.81
N THR A 27 4.56 19.01 -4.52
CA THR A 27 3.17 19.52 -4.55
C THR A 27 2.47 19.22 -5.87
N THR A 28 3.19 18.68 -6.85
CA THR A 28 2.65 18.24 -8.14
C THR A 28 1.96 16.89 -8.01
N VAL A 29 1.13 16.53 -9.00
CA VAL A 29 0.54 15.20 -9.17
C VAL A 29 0.70 14.82 -10.64
N PRO A 30 1.39 13.72 -10.95
CA PRO A 30 2.20 12.91 -10.04
C PRO A 30 3.36 13.71 -9.41
N THR A 31 3.88 13.22 -8.29
CA THR A 31 4.96 13.90 -7.57
C THR A 31 6.29 13.83 -8.31
N THR A 32 6.45 12.88 -9.22
CA THR A 32 7.65 12.73 -10.06
C THR A 32 7.29 12.46 -11.53
N GLU A 33 8.08 12.99 -12.45
CA GLU A 33 7.87 12.80 -13.90
C GLU A 33 8.03 11.32 -14.33
N GLY A 34 8.83 10.54 -13.59
CA GLY A 34 9.04 9.11 -13.89
C GLY A 34 7.74 8.31 -13.90
N GLN A 35 6.84 8.59 -12.99
CA GLN A 35 5.51 7.98 -12.94
C GLN A 35 4.71 8.29 -14.20
N PHE A 36 4.77 9.53 -14.69
CA PHE A 36 4.08 9.93 -15.92
C PHE A 36 4.69 9.25 -17.16
N VAL A 37 6.01 9.08 -17.19
CA VAL A 37 6.71 8.35 -18.26
C VAL A 37 6.24 6.89 -18.31
N PHE A 38 6.11 6.25 -17.15
CA PHE A 38 5.62 4.87 -17.07
C PHE A 38 4.14 4.78 -17.45
N ALA A 39 3.31 5.70 -16.99
CA ALA A 39 1.89 5.77 -17.37
C ALA A 39 1.70 5.90 -18.90
N ARG A 40 2.50 6.74 -19.57
CA ARG A 40 2.47 6.87 -21.04
C ARG A 40 2.90 5.59 -21.76
N TYR A 41 3.89 4.90 -21.23
CA TYR A 41 4.30 3.60 -21.76
C TYR A 41 3.14 2.59 -21.69
N LEU A 42 2.47 2.51 -20.53
CA LEU A 42 1.30 1.65 -20.35
C LEU A 42 0.13 2.09 -21.23
N GLU A 43 -0.14 3.39 -21.35
CA GLU A 43 -1.19 3.92 -22.22
C GLU A 43 -1.02 3.43 -23.68
N GLN A 44 0.21 3.53 -24.20
CA GLN A 44 0.51 3.04 -25.54
C GLN A 44 0.31 1.53 -25.63
N GLN A 45 0.82 0.77 -24.67
CA GLN A 45 0.67 -0.69 -24.65
C GLN A 45 -0.81 -1.12 -24.63
N LEU A 46 -1.65 -0.48 -23.80
CA LEU A 46 -3.07 -0.80 -23.71
C LEU A 46 -3.81 -0.47 -25.03
N LYS A 47 -3.44 0.63 -25.69
CA LYS A 47 -3.95 0.98 -27.02
C LYS A 47 -3.54 -0.06 -28.08
N GLU A 48 -2.29 -0.51 -28.07
CA GLU A 48 -1.79 -1.54 -28.97
C GLU A 48 -2.46 -2.90 -28.73
N MET A 49 -2.82 -3.19 -27.48
CA MET A 49 -3.64 -4.36 -27.12
C MET A 49 -5.10 -4.23 -27.55
N GLY A 50 -5.53 -3.05 -28.03
CA GLY A 50 -6.89 -2.82 -28.50
C GLY A 50 -7.93 -2.62 -27.40
N LEU A 51 -7.53 -2.20 -26.21
CA LEU A 51 -8.48 -1.82 -25.16
C LEU A 51 -9.24 -0.55 -25.57
N GLU A 52 -10.48 -0.46 -25.07
CA GLU A 52 -11.33 0.70 -25.27
C GLU A 52 -11.18 1.73 -24.13
N GLU A 53 -11.63 2.95 -24.38
CA GLU A 53 -11.65 4.02 -23.37
C GLU A 53 -10.30 4.19 -22.63
N VAL A 54 -9.18 4.06 -23.35
CA VAL A 54 -7.85 4.27 -22.79
C VAL A 54 -7.61 5.76 -22.60
N VAL A 55 -7.61 6.20 -21.35
CA VAL A 55 -7.50 7.62 -20.96
C VAL A 55 -6.41 7.77 -19.92
N LEU A 56 -5.34 8.49 -20.27
CA LEU A 56 -4.36 9.02 -19.33
C LEU A 56 -4.69 10.48 -19.07
N ASP A 57 -5.02 10.80 -17.82
CA ASP A 57 -5.35 12.17 -17.46
C ASP A 57 -4.10 13.03 -17.17
N GLU A 58 -4.31 14.32 -16.94
CA GLU A 58 -3.26 15.30 -16.69
C GLU A 58 -2.52 15.09 -15.35
N LYS A 59 -3.06 14.26 -14.47
CA LYS A 59 -2.51 13.91 -13.15
C LYS A 59 -1.89 12.52 -13.10
N GLY A 60 -1.75 11.86 -14.26
CA GLY A 60 -1.08 10.56 -14.36
C GLY A 60 -1.94 9.35 -14.06
N TYR A 61 -3.26 9.52 -13.87
CA TYR A 61 -4.19 8.39 -13.73
C TYR A 61 -4.52 7.81 -15.09
N LEU A 62 -4.27 6.53 -15.27
CA LEU A 62 -4.52 5.79 -16.49
C LEU A 62 -5.71 4.85 -16.32
N TYR A 63 -6.71 4.96 -17.16
CA TYR A 63 -7.91 4.12 -17.17
C TYR A 63 -8.05 3.40 -18.52
N ALA A 64 -8.57 2.18 -18.51
CA ALA A 64 -8.91 1.47 -19.73
C ALA A 64 -10.05 0.45 -19.52
N THR A 65 -10.65 0.01 -20.62
CA THR A 65 -11.77 -0.94 -20.65
C THR A 65 -11.44 -2.15 -21.51
N LEU A 66 -11.64 -3.34 -20.94
CA LEU A 66 -11.87 -4.55 -21.71
C LEU A 66 -13.39 -4.71 -21.89
N PRO A 67 -13.94 -4.61 -23.14
CA PRO A 67 -15.37 -4.75 -23.36
C PRO A 67 -15.85 -6.16 -23.02
N ALA A 68 -17.11 -6.28 -22.59
CA ALA A 68 -17.71 -7.56 -22.31
C ALA A 68 -17.73 -8.48 -23.54
N ASN A 69 -17.53 -9.78 -23.33
CA ASN A 69 -17.67 -10.82 -24.37
C ASN A 69 -18.83 -11.77 -24.07
N CYS A 70 -19.72 -11.42 -23.13
CA CYS A 70 -20.95 -12.14 -22.82
C CYS A 70 -22.18 -11.25 -23.09
N ASP A 71 -23.34 -11.90 -23.32
CA ASP A 71 -24.61 -11.20 -23.61
C ASP A 71 -25.42 -10.88 -22.34
N LYS A 72 -24.88 -11.20 -21.15
CA LYS A 72 -25.53 -10.93 -19.86
C LYS A 72 -25.23 -9.50 -19.40
N ASP A 73 -26.24 -8.87 -18.80
CA ASP A 73 -26.05 -7.64 -18.03
C ASP A 73 -25.53 -8.01 -16.64
N VAL A 74 -24.24 -7.88 -16.46
CA VAL A 74 -23.53 -8.23 -15.21
C VAL A 74 -22.78 -7.01 -14.67
N PRO A 75 -22.51 -6.96 -13.37
CA PRO A 75 -21.76 -5.86 -12.76
C PRO A 75 -20.40 -5.62 -13.43
N VAL A 76 -19.95 -4.38 -13.38
CA VAL A 76 -18.62 -3.97 -13.87
C VAL A 76 -17.61 -4.10 -12.74
N VAL A 77 -16.61 -4.96 -12.92
CA VAL A 77 -15.53 -5.13 -11.96
C VAL A 77 -14.27 -4.36 -12.39
N GLY A 78 -13.58 -3.76 -11.42
CA GLY A 78 -12.32 -3.04 -11.65
C GLY A 78 -11.11 -3.73 -11.02
N PHE A 79 -9.92 -3.51 -11.63
CA PHE A 79 -8.63 -3.87 -11.04
C PHE A 79 -7.71 -2.64 -11.07
N ILE A 80 -7.00 -2.42 -9.97
CA ILE A 80 -6.20 -1.22 -9.75
C ILE A 80 -4.83 -1.64 -9.23
N ALA A 81 -3.78 -0.96 -9.69
CA ALA A 81 -2.41 -1.07 -9.19
C ALA A 81 -1.75 0.30 -9.24
N HIS A 82 -0.76 0.56 -8.37
CA HIS A 82 -0.10 1.84 -8.39
C HIS A 82 1.19 1.85 -9.25
N LEU A 83 1.57 3.05 -9.70
CA LEU A 83 2.69 3.26 -10.62
C LEU A 83 3.99 3.56 -9.92
N ASP A 84 3.91 4.21 -8.75
CA ASP A 84 5.07 4.69 -8.02
C ASP A 84 5.75 3.58 -7.22
N THR A 85 6.94 3.88 -6.79
CA THR A 85 7.70 3.09 -5.82
C THR A 85 8.03 3.94 -4.61
N SER A 86 8.18 3.29 -3.46
CA SER A 86 8.47 3.93 -2.19
C SER A 86 9.74 4.79 -2.22
N PRO A 87 9.73 5.97 -1.57
CA PRO A 87 10.94 6.78 -1.37
C PRO A 87 11.88 6.22 -0.29
N ASP A 88 11.52 5.16 0.42
CA ASP A 88 12.35 4.55 1.48
C ASP A 88 13.64 3.95 0.95
N MET A 89 13.63 3.46 -0.29
CA MET A 89 14.79 2.92 -0.99
C MET A 89 14.73 3.28 -2.47
N SER A 90 15.86 3.70 -3.04
CA SER A 90 15.90 4.12 -4.45
C SER A 90 15.41 3.02 -5.40
N GLY A 91 14.49 3.40 -6.31
CA GLY A 91 14.01 2.61 -7.44
C GLY A 91 14.70 2.96 -8.77
N LYS A 92 15.83 3.68 -8.73
CA LYS A 92 16.54 4.12 -9.92
C LYS A 92 17.56 3.09 -10.40
N ASP A 93 17.55 2.83 -11.72
CA ASP A 93 18.48 1.90 -12.36
C ASP A 93 18.39 0.46 -11.82
N VAL A 94 17.19 0.01 -11.52
CA VAL A 94 16.92 -1.36 -11.03
C VAL A 94 17.48 -2.40 -12.01
N LYS A 95 18.22 -3.37 -11.47
CA LYS A 95 18.82 -4.49 -12.23
C LYS A 95 18.20 -5.82 -11.78
N PRO A 96 17.01 -6.12 -12.28
CA PRO A 96 16.34 -7.35 -11.89
C PRO A 96 17.05 -8.58 -12.45
N ARG A 97 17.11 -9.65 -11.67
CA ARG A 97 17.56 -10.95 -12.15
C ARG A 97 16.68 -12.07 -11.62
N VAL A 98 16.56 -13.12 -12.39
CA VAL A 98 15.82 -14.33 -12.01
C VAL A 98 16.73 -15.34 -11.37
N VAL A 99 16.39 -15.78 -10.17
CA VAL A 99 16.95 -16.95 -9.49
C VAL A 99 16.03 -18.12 -9.80
N GLY A 100 16.35 -18.90 -10.82
CA GLY A 100 15.53 -20.01 -11.26
C GLY A 100 15.57 -21.19 -10.30
N ASN A 101 14.42 -21.81 -10.03
CA ASN A 101 14.27 -22.97 -9.17
C ASN A 101 15.04 -22.82 -7.84
N TYR A 102 14.68 -21.81 -7.05
CA TYR A 102 15.34 -21.54 -5.77
C TYR A 102 15.35 -22.78 -4.88
N GLU A 103 16.55 -23.26 -4.54
CA GLU A 103 16.73 -24.51 -3.78
C GLU A 103 16.77 -24.30 -2.25
N GLY A 104 16.67 -23.06 -1.80
CA GLY A 104 16.82 -22.67 -0.38
C GLY A 104 18.18 -22.07 -0.09
N GLY A 105 18.33 -21.51 1.11
CA GLY A 105 19.55 -20.84 1.57
C GLY A 105 19.63 -19.38 1.14
N ASP A 106 20.75 -18.76 1.45
CA ASP A 106 21.00 -17.35 1.20
C ASP A 106 21.13 -17.03 -0.30
N ILE A 107 20.57 -15.89 -0.71
CA ILE A 107 20.71 -15.38 -2.08
C ILE A 107 21.70 -14.22 -2.08
N VAL A 108 22.87 -14.40 -2.67
CA VAL A 108 23.84 -13.33 -2.86
C VAL A 108 23.32 -12.35 -3.89
N LEU A 109 22.99 -11.11 -3.48
CA LEU A 109 22.54 -10.04 -4.34
C LEU A 109 23.72 -9.35 -5.03
N CYS A 110 24.78 -9.01 -4.28
CA CYS A 110 26.01 -8.43 -4.78
C CYS A 110 27.23 -9.02 -4.04
N GLU A 111 28.04 -9.81 -4.72
CA GLU A 111 29.27 -10.38 -4.13
C GLU A 111 30.27 -9.30 -3.73
N LYS A 112 30.46 -8.30 -4.61
CA LYS A 112 31.45 -7.23 -4.43
C LYS A 112 31.24 -6.45 -3.14
N ASP A 113 29.98 -6.17 -2.82
CA ASP A 113 29.59 -5.31 -1.70
C ASP A 113 29.08 -6.14 -0.52
N GLY A 114 29.10 -7.48 -0.62
CA GLY A 114 28.68 -8.41 0.42
C GLY A 114 27.19 -8.33 0.76
N ILE A 115 26.36 -7.96 -0.21
CA ILE A 115 24.90 -7.83 0.01
C ILE A 115 24.27 -9.20 -0.23
N VAL A 116 23.57 -9.69 0.80
CA VAL A 116 22.99 -11.03 0.82
C VAL A 116 21.56 -10.94 1.36
N LEU A 117 20.60 -11.50 0.64
CA LEU A 117 19.29 -11.82 1.20
C LEU A 117 19.47 -13.12 2.01
N SER A 118 19.69 -12.93 3.32
CA SER A 118 20.04 -13.99 4.26
C SER A 118 18.78 -14.63 4.83
N THR A 119 18.71 -15.94 4.84
CA THR A 119 17.65 -16.72 5.48
C THR A 119 17.61 -16.57 7.01
N ALA A 120 18.71 -16.10 7.61
CA ALA A 120 18.75 -15.80 9.04
C ALA A 120 18.01 -14.50 9.39
N ASP A 121 18.04 -13.51 8.49
CA ASP A 121 17.37 -12.21 8.66
C ASP A 121 15.96 -12.21 8.04
N PHE A 122 15.78 -12.95 6.94
CA PHE A 122 14.55 -13.04 6.14
C PHE A 122 14.16 -14.51 5.92
N PRO A 123 13.72 -15.21 7.00
CA PRO A 123 13.43 -16.65 6.93
C PRO A 123 12.28 -17.01 5.99
N GLU A 124 11.39 -16.06 5.68
CA GLU A 124 10.25 -16.24 4.78
C GLU A 124 10.67 -16.62 3.35
N VAL A 125 11.89 -16.28 2.90
CA VAL A 125 12.36 -16.68 1.56
C VAL A 125 12.42 -18.20 1.40
N GLU A 126 12.63 -18.94 2.49
CA GLU A 126 12.68 -20.41 2.49
C GLU A 126 11.34 -21.07 2.11
N GLU A 127 10.22 -20.33 2.24
CA GLU A 127 8.88 -20.80 1.84
C GLU A 127 8.74 -20.92 0.32
N TYR A 128 9.63 -20.26 -0.44
CA TYR A 128 9.59 -20.20 -1.89
C TYR A 128 10.52 -21.22 -2.58
N LYS A 129 10.97 -22.28 -1.87
CA LYS A 129 11.75 -23.36 -2.49
C LYS A 129 11.02 -23.98 -3.68
N GLY A 130 11.74 -24.12 -4.79
CA GLY A 130 11.20 -24.60 -6.05
C GLY A 130 10.60 -23.53 -6.95
N HIS A 131 10.53 -22.28 -6.47
CA HIS A 131 10.04 -21.15 -7.27
C HIS A 131 11.18 -20.47 -8.03
N ASP A 132 10.81 -19.77 -9.09
CA ASP A 132 11.69 -18.79 -9.74
C ASP A 132 11.47 -17.44 -9.03
N LEU A 133 12.50 -16.86 -8.48
CA LEU A 133 12.44 -15.59 -7.75
C LEU A 133 13.06 -14.48 -8.58
N VAL A 134 12.40 -13.33 -8.66
CA VAL A 134 13.03 -12.11 -9.18
C VAL A 134 13.56 -11.32 -8.00
N VAL A 135 14.83 -10.94 -8.07
CA VAL A 135 15.54 -10.14 -7.05
C VAL A 135 16.26 -8.98 -7.72
N THR A 136 16.68 -8.00 -6.95
CA THR A 136 17.55 -6.89 -7.39
C THR A 136 19.05 -7.22 -7.17
N ASP A 137 19.94 -6.29 -7.56
CA ASP A 137 21.38 -6.38 -7.26
C ASP A 137 21.72 -5.87 -5.84
N GLY A 138 20.74 -5.55 -5.03
CA GLY A 138 20.90 -5.09 -3.64
C GLY A 138 21.24 -3.60 -3.48
N HIS A 139 21.30 -2.82 -4.56
CA HIS A 139 21.56 -1.38 -4.50
C HIS A 139 20.27 -0.55 -4.61
N THR A 140 19.18 -1.16 -5.05
CA THR A 140 17.87 -0.56 -5.18
C THR A 140 16.81 -1.48 -4.55
N LEU A 141 15.59 -0.99 -4.33
CA LEU A 141 14.44 -1.87 -4.23
C LEU A 141 14.22 -2.59 -5.58
N LEU A 142 13.32 -3.58 -5.63
CA LEU A 142 12.94 -4.25 -6.89
C LEU A 142 11.80 -3.51 -7.59
N GLY A 143 10.84 -2.97 -6.83
CA GLY A 143 9.61 -2.36 -7.32
C GLY A 143 8.53 -3.39 -7.64
N ALA A 144 8.54 -4.54 -6.98
CA ALA A 144 7.43 -5.48 -7.04
C ALA A 144 6.15 -4.85 -6.47
N ASP A 145 6.31 -4.04 -5.46
CA ASP A 145 5.34 -3.08 -4.97
C ASP A 145 5.37 -1.79 -5.82
N ASP A 146 4.42 -1.52 -6.73
CA ASP A 146 3.33 -2.45 -7.14
C ASP A 146 3.38 -2.76 -8.66
N LYS A 147 4.58 -2.76 -9.26
CA LYS A 147 4.73 -3.13 -10.67
C LYS A 147 4.46 -4.61 -10.93
N ALA A 148 4.41 -5.45 -9.87
CA ALA A 148 3.90 -6.81 -9.98
C ALA A 148 2.40 -6.78 -10.30
N GLY A 149 1.59 -6.07 -9.50
CA GLY A 149 0.16 -5.89 -9.75
C GLY A 149 -0.13 -5.28 -11.13
N VAL A 150 0.66 -4.27 -11.55
CA VAL A 150 0.56 -3.71 -12.91
C VAL A 150 0.78 -4.81 -13.97
N ALA A 151 1.83 -5.61 -13.85
CA ALA A 151 2.14 -6.69 -14.80
C ALA A 151 1.10 -7.79 -14.80
N GLU A 152 0.54 -8.11 -13.65
CA GLU A 152 -0.50 -9.12 -13.44
C GLU A 152 -1.82 -8.69 -14.09
N ILE A 153 -2.26 -7.45 -13.85
CA ILE A 153 -3.48 -6.90 -14.46
C ILE A 153 -3.35 -6.91 -15.98
N VAL A 154 -2.27 -6.34 -16.53
CA VAL A 154 -2.07 -6.30 -17.99
C VAL A 154 -2.00 -7.71 -18.59
N SER A 155 -1.42 -8.67 -17.87
CA SER A 155 -1.32 -10.06 -18.34
C SER A 155 -2.65 -10.79 -18.27
N ALA A 156 -3.47 -10.53 -17.24
CA ALA A 156 -4.81 -11.09 -17.15
C ALA A 156 -5.73 -10.58 -18.28
N ILE A 157 -5.66 -9.29 -18.60
CA ILE A 157 -6.39 -8.70 -19.71
C ILE A 157 -5.95 -9.32 -21.05
N ALA A 158 -4.65 -9.43 -21.30
CA ALA A 158 -4.12 -10.07 -22.51
C ALA A 158 -4.61 -11.51 -22.63
N TYR A 159 -4.60 -12.26 -21.53
CA TYR A 159 -5.07 -13.64 -21.50
C TYR A 159 -6.57 -13.76 -21.82
N LEU A 160 -7.41 -12.91 -21.24
CA LEU A 160 -8.85 -12.88 -21.55
C LEU A 160 -9.12 -12.56 -23.03
N GLN A 161 -8.32 -11.69 -23.66
CA GLN A 161 -8.43 -11.38 -25.09
C GLN A 161 -8.02 -12.58 -25.99
N GLU A 162 -6.97 -13.30 -25.59
CA GLU A 162 -6.48 -14.49 -26.29
C GLU A 162 -7.41 -15.71 -26.11
N HIS A 163 -8.28 -15.69 -25.07
CA HIS A 163 -9.20 -16.79 -24.71
C HIS A 163 -10.67 -16.33 -24.68
N PRO A 164 -11.26 -16.03 -25.84
CA PRO A 164 -12.64 -15.53 -25.93
C PRO A 164 -13.71 -16.55 -25.48
N GLU A 165 -13.35 -17.81 -25.28
CA GLU A 165 -14.18 -18.82 -24.66
C GLU A 165 -14.42 -18.56 -23.17
N ILE A 166 -13.50 -17.84 -22.47
CA ILE A 166 -13.71 -17.38 -21.12
C ILE A 166 -14.64 -16.17 -21.16
N LYS A 167 -15.87 -16.38 -20.68
CA LYS A 167 -16.87 -15.31 -20.67
C LYS A 167 -16.67 -14.38 -19.51
N HIS A 168 -16.72 -13.06 -19.77
CA HIS A 168 -16.62 -12.01 -18.77
C HIS A 168 -17.51 -10.82 -19.12
N GLY A 169 -17.91 -10.07 -18.10
CA GLY A 169 -18.55 -8.76 -18.25
C GLY A 169 -17.55 -7.70 -18.67
N LYS A 170 -17.98 -6.43 -18.62
CA LYS A 170 -17.05 -5.30 -18.78
C LYS A 170 -16.05 -5.32 -17.61
N VAL A 171 -14.77 -5.27 -17.95
CA VAL A 171 -13.69 -5.15 -16.96
C VAL A 171 -13.01 -3.79 -17.12
N ARG A 172 -12.85 -3.09 -16.02
CA ARG A 172 -12.12 -1.83 -15.97
C ARG A 172 -10.76 -2.04 -15.33
N ILE A 173 -9.75 -1.35 -15.82
CA ILE A 173 -8.45 -1.30 -15.17
C ILE A 173 -8.03 0.14 -14.95
N ALA A 174 -7.30 0.38 -13.86
CA ALA A 174 -6.74 1.68 -13.58
C ALA A 174 -5.34 1.55 -12.98
N PHE A 175 -4.49 2.52 -13.31
CA PHE A 175 -3.17 2.67 -12.72
C PHE A 175 -3.04 4.09 -12.20
N ASN A 176 -2.66 4.23 -10.91
CA ASN A 176 -2.65 5.51 -10.22
C ASN A 176 -1.26 5.86 -9.68
N PRO A 177 -0.91 7.15 -9.61
CA PRO A 177 0.35 7.61 -9.04
C PRO A 177 0.25 7.82 -7.53
N ASP A 178 1.42 7.98 -6.86
CA ASP A 178 1.58 8.53 -5.51
C ASP A 178 0.87 7.75 -4.38
N GLU A 179 0.68 6.43 -4.53
CA GLU A 179 0.13 5.56 -3.48
C GLU A 179 1.03 5.54 -2.25
N GLU A 180 2.32 5.34 -2.45
CA GLU A 180 3.35 5.12 -1.42
C GLU A 180 3.50 6.29 -0.43
N ILE A 181 3.00 7.44 -0.82
CA ILE A 181 2.92 8.63 0.03
C ILE A 181 1.48 8.97 0.45
N GLY A 182 0.56 8.00 0.30
CA GLY A 182 -0.84 8.10 0.73
C GLY A 182 -1.70 9.05 -0.09
N ARG A 183 -1.33 9.37 -1.33
CA ARG A 183 -2.05 10.31 -2.19
C ARG A 183 -2.72 9.67 -3.40
N GLY A 184 -2.56 8.36 -3.60
CA GLY A 184 -3.00 7.64 -4.79
C GLY A 184 -4.49 7.78 -5.09
N ALA A 185 -5.35 7.74 -4.10
CA ALA A 185 -6.79 7.90 -4.29
C ALA A 185 -7.26 9.35 -4.42
N HIS A 186 -6.46 10.36 -4.06
CA HIS A 186 -6.92 11.75 -3.89
C HIS A 186 -7.55 12.38 -5.14
N ASN A 187 -7.06 12.04 -6.32
CA ASN A 187 -7.59 12.56 -7.58
C ASN A 187 -8.19 11.46 -8.46
N PHE A 188 -8.36 10.25 -7.92
CA PHE A 188 -8.95 9.14 -8.66
C PHE A 188 -10.39 9.46 -9.06
N ASN A 189 -10.70 9.31 -10.34
CA ASN A 189 -12.02 9.63 -10.87
C ASN A 189 -12.94 8.40 -10.83
N VAL A 190 -13.55 8.13 -9.66
CA VAL A 190 -14.47 7.00 -9.46
C VAL A 190 -15.63 7.00 -10.48
N PRO A 191 -16.31 8.13 -10.78
CA PRO A 191 -17.35 8.18 -11.82
C PRO A 191 -16.86 7.80 -13.22
N LEU A 192 -15.64 8.23 -13.62
CA LEU A 192 -15.03 7.85 -14.90
C LEU A 192 -14.64 6.37 -14.92
N PHE A 193 -14.13 5.87 -13.80
CA PHE A 193 -13.80 4.46 -13.66
C PHE A 193 -15.04 3.57 -13.77
N GLY A 194 -16.17 3.96 -13.19
CA GLY A 194 -17.49 3.43 -13.46
C GLY A 194 -17.69 1.95 -13.13
N CYS A 195 -17.08 1.48 -12.04
CA CYS A 195 -17.21 0.10 -11.54
C CYS A 195 -18.23 0.01 -10.42
N ASP A 196 -18.86 -1.16 -10.27
CA ASP A 196 -19.70 -1.50 -9.11
C ASP A 196 -18.84 -1.79 -7.87
N TRP A 197 -17.65 -2.35 -8.08
CA TRP A 197 -16.55 -2.54 -7.12
C TRP A 197 -15.23 -2.74 -7.85
N ALA A 198 -14.13 -2.69 -7.12
CA ALA A 198 -12.81 -2.99 -7.65
C ALA A 198 -11.98 -3.82 -6.66
N TYR A 199 -10.79 -4.24 -7.09
CA TYR A 199 -9.75 -4.82 -6.25
C TYR A 199 -8.44 -4.10 -6.54
N THR A 200 -7.71 -3.68 -5.52
CA THR A 200 -6.29 -3.37 -5.66
C THR A 200 -5.51 -4.68 -5.72
N ILE A 201 -4.49 -4.76 -6.57
CA ILE A 201 -3.59 -5.90 -6.69
C ILE A 201 -2.24 -5.48 -6.12
N ASP A 202 -2.21 -5.30 -4.80
CA ASP A 202 -1.17 -4.60 -4.06
C ASP A 202 -0.83 -5.30 -2.73
N GLY A 203 -1.33 -6.52 -2.55
CA GLY A 203 -1.03 -7.34 -1.39
C GLY A 203 0.29 -8.09 -1.51
N SER A 204 0.85 -8.52 -0.39
CA SER A 204 2.15 -9.18 -0.33
C SER A 204 2.05 -10.68 -0.69
N CYS A 205 1.98 -11.52 0.31
CA CYS A 205 2.14 -12.98 0.15
C CYS A 205 0.96 -13.65 -0.56
N GLU A 206 1.24 -14.82 -1.15
CA GLU A 206 0.21 -15.65 -1.77
C GLU A 206 -0.98 -15.87 -0.85
N GLY A 207 -2.17 -15.61 -1.36
CA GLY A 207 -3.42 -15.87 -0.65
C GLY A 207 -3.98 -14.70 0.13
N GLU A 208 -3.27 -13.61 0.27
CA GLU A 208 -3.77 -12.43 0.98
C GLU A 208 -5.00 -11.85 0.28
N LEU A 209 -6.07 -11.71 1.08
CA LEU A 209 -7.32 -11.06 0.72
C LEU A 209 -7.72 -10.18 1.89
N GLU A 210 -7.64 -8.88 1.69
CA GLU A 210 -7.71 -7.91 2.75
C GLU A 210 -8.85 -6.92 2.48
N PHE A 211 -9.76 -6.80 3.43
CA PHE A 211 -10.87 -5.84 3.38
C PHE A 211 -11.04 -5.08 4.70
N GLU A 212 -10.01 -5.15 5.54
CA GLU A 212 -9.88 -4.41 6.78
C GLU A 212 -8.51 -3.74 6.85
N ASN A 213 -8.48 -2.50 7.30
CA ASN A 213 -7.27 -1.75 7.55
C ASN A 213 -7.42 -0.93 8.83
N PHE A 214 -6.37 -0.29 9.29
CA PHE A 214 -6.49 0.63 10.43
C PHE A 214 -7.39 1.82 10.11
N ASN A 215 -8.11 2.32 11.13
CA ASN A 215 -8.44 3.73 11.21
C ASN A 215 -7.18 4.47 11.63
N ALA A 216 -6.91 5.61 11.01
CA ALA A 216 -5.66 6.33 11.18
C ALA A 216 -5.88 7.80 11.55
N GLY A 217 -5.11 8.26 12.49
CA GLY A 217 -5.05 9.65 12.89
C GLY A 217 -3.65 10.07 13.29
N SER A 218 -3.45 11.37 13.41
CA SER A 218 -2.24 11.98 13.93
C SER A 218 -2.55 12.96 15.05
N ALA A 219 -1.60 13.09 15.97
CA ALA A 219 -1.62 14.04 17.08
C ALA A 219 -0.31 14.83 17.09
N SER A 220 -0.41 16.14 17.04
CA SER A 220 0.73 17.06 17.12
C SER A 220 0.58 17.97 18.30
N PHE A 221 1.40 17.77 19.31
CA PHE A 221 1.48 18.65 20.49
C PHE A 221 2.53 19.73 20.23
N THR A 222 2.14 20.99 20.40
CA THR A 222 3.05 22.12 20.44
C THR A 222 3.14 22.63 21.87
N VAL A 223 4.36 22.79 22.36
CA VAL A 223 4.64 23.22 23.74
C VAL A 223 5.31 24.59 23.72
N GLN A 224 4.69 25.55 24.40
CA GLN A 224 5.27 26.85 24.64
C GLN A 224 5.91 26.91 26.02
N GLY A 225 7.22 26.95 26.04
CA GLY A 225 8.00 27.18 27.27
C GLY A 225 8.24 28.66 27.56
N ARG A 226 9.06 28.90 28.56
CA ARG A 226 9.56 30.20 28.91
C ARG A 226 11.03 30.10 29.34
N ASN A 227 11.92 30.56 28.49
CA ASN A 227 13.34 30.51 28.74
C ASN A 227 13.79 31.71 29.59
N VAL A 228 14.71 31.49 30.50
CA VAL A 228 15.46 32.47 31.24
C VAL A 228 16.86 31.94 31.53
N HIS A 229 17.81 32.82 31.90
CA HIS A 229 19.15 32.37 32.28
C HIS A 229 19.09 31.32 33.39
N PRO A 230 19.77 30.15 33.26
CA PRO A 230 19.65 29.02 34.21
C PRO A 230 19.93 29.39 35.66
N GLY A 231 20.86 30.28 35.91
CA GLY A 231 21.21 30.77 37.25
C GLY A 231 20.07 31.53 37.95
N TYR A 232 19.05 32.00 37.19
CA TYR A 232 17.90 32.78 37.70
C TYR A 232 16.58 32.08 37.44
N ALA A 233 16.60 30.79 37.08
CA ALA A 233 15.48 30.05 36.56
C ALA A 233 14.42 29.69 37.60
N LYS A 234 14.78 29.64 38.90
CA LYS A 234 13.86 29.19 39.97
C LYS A 234 12.57 30.02 39.99
N GLY A 235 11.44 29.35 39.83
CA GLY A 235 10.11 29.97 39.81
C GLY A 235 9.79 30.81 38.55
N LYS A 236 10.67 30.80 37.52
CA LYS A 236 10.51 31.61 36.29
C LYS A 236 10.55 30.76 35.03
N MET A 237 11.53 29.85 34.92
CA MET A 237 11.67 29.02 33.73
C MET A 237 10.55 27.96 33.64
N LEU A 238 10.00 27.79 32.46
CA LEU A 238 9.22 26.63 32.04
C LEU A 238 9.96 25.99 30.87
N ASN A 239 10.60 24.86 31.10
CA ASN A 239 11.37 24.16 30.09
C ASN A 239 10.43 23.30 29.23
N ALA A 240 10.26 23.68 27.94
CA ALA A 240 9.37 22.98 27.02
C ALA A 240 9.76 21.52 26.78
N LEU A 241 11.05 21.17 26.83
CA LEU A 241 11.47 19.75 26.71
C LEU A 241 11.00 18.89 27.87
N ARG A 242 10.95 19.44 29.10
CA ARG A 242 10.39 18.70 30.25
C ARG A 242 8.89 18.50 30.15
N VAL A 243 8.18 19.48 29.57
CA VAL A 243 6.75 19.34 29.31
C VAL A 243 6.52 18.31 28.22
N ALA A 244 7.32 18.35 27.14
CA ALA A 244 7.29 17.34 26.07
C ALA A 244 7.53 15.91 26.60
N THR A 245 8.49 15.74 27.51
CA THR A 245 8.72 14.43 28.18
C THR A 245 7.50 14.00 28.99
N ALA A 246 6.85 14.92 29.72
CA ALA A 246 5.64 14.61 30.48
C ALA A 246 4.45 14.21 29.58
N ILE A 247 4.35 14.75 28.36
CA ILE A 247 3.37 14.29 27.36
C ILE A 247 3.66 12.82 26.99
N VAL A 248 4.91 12.50 26.66
CA VAL A 248 5.30 11.12 26.29
C VAL A 248 5.07 10.14 27.43
N GLU A 249 5.41 10.51 28.66
CA GLU A 249 5.19 9.69 29.86
C GLU A 249 3.70 9.45 30.19
N ALA A 250 2.82 10.35 29.74
CA ALA A 250 1.38 10.20 29.94
C ALA A 250 0.73 9.20 28.98
N ILE A 251 1.40 8.84 27.87
CA ILE A 251 0.90 7.90 26.85
C ILE A 251 1.45 6.50 27.13
N PRO A 252 0.61 5.44 27.11
CA PRO A 252 1.05 4.09 27.47
C PRO A 252 2.12 3.54 26.54
N ALA A 253 3.34 3.31 27.03
CA ALA A 253 4.44 2.77 26.22
C ALA A 253 4.18 1.33 25.74
N VAL A 254 3.33 0.58 26.43
CA VAL A 254 2.95 -0.81 26.07
C VAL A 254 1.99 -0.86 24.87
N GLU A 255 1.42 0.28 24.50
CA GLU A 255 0.57 0.42 23.32
C GLU A 255 1.33 1.10 22.16
N SER A 256 2.60 0.74 21.97
CA SER A 256 3.42 1.17 20.84
C SER A 256 3.48 0.08 19.75
N PRO A 257 3.88 0.40 18.50
CA PRO A 257 3.97 -0.59 17.42
C PRO A 257 4.84 -1.81 17.77
N GLU A 258 5.96 -1.59 18.47
CA GLU A 258 6.88 -2.64 18.91
C GLU A 258 6.29 -3.58 19.98
N CYS A 259 5.16 -3.21 20.58
CA CYS A 259 4.48 -3.98 21.63
C CYS A 259 3.13 -4.57 21.16
N THR A 260 2.70 -4.32 19.93
CA THR A 260 1.36 -4.67 19.43
C THR A 260 1.40 -5.50 18.15
N THR A 261 0.40 -6.37 17.96
CA THR A 261 0.28 -7.26 16.80
C THR A 261 -1.18 -7.45 16.37
N GLY A 262 -1.41 -8.03 15.20
CA GLY A 262 -2.74 -8.38 14.69
C GLY A 262 -3.70 -7.18 14.72
N TYR A 263 -4.80 -7.31 15.45
CA TYR A 263 -5.84 -6.28 15.57
C TYR A 263 -5.55 -5.20 16.63
N GLU A 264 -4.46 -5.32 17.38
CA GLU A 264 -4.13 -4.37 18.44
C GLU A 264 -3.72 -3.02 17.83
N GLY A 265 -4.38 -1.95 18.29
CA GLY A 265 -4.06 -0.57 17.92
C GLY A 265 -2.88 -0.02 18.74
N PHE A 266 -2.35 1.12 18.29
CA PHE A 266 -1.19 1.72 18.95
C PHE A 266 -1.17 3.26 18.89
N TYR A 267 -0.30 3.84 19.75
CA TYR A 267 0.23 5.19 19.65
C TYR A 267 1.72 5.10 19.28
N HIS A 268 2.08 5.61 18.11
CA HIS A 268 3.49 5.61 17.68
C HIS A 268 4.08 7.00 17.77
N LEU A 269 5.08 7.17 18.64
CA LEU A 269 5.85 8.41 18.76
C LEU A 269 6.72 8.59 17.52
N MET A 270 6.40 9.61 16.70
CA MET A 270 7.12 9.92 15.47
C MET A 270 8.30 10.86 15.69
N GLY A 271 8.20 11.74 16.69
CA GLY A 271 9.28 12.68 16.96
C GLY A 271 9.07 13.57 18.17
N ILE A 272 10.19 13.99 18.72
CA ILE A 272 10.28 15.05 19.73
C ILE A 272 11.34 16.03 19.24
N ASN A 273 10.95 17.28 19.04
CA ASN A 273 11.85 18.33 18.55
C ASN A 273 11.73 19.57 19.43
N GLY A 274 12.81 20.32 19.56
CA GLY A 274 12.74 21.64 20.19
C GLY A 274 13.87 21.97 21.15
N GLY A 275 13.61 22.94 22.03
CA GLY A 275 14.52 23.48 23.02
C GLY A 275 13.78 23.93 24.28
N VAL A 276 14.43 24.78 25.09
CA VAL A 276 13.85 25.23 26.37
C VAL A 276 12.60 26.09 26.18
N ASP A 277 12.56 26.89 25.13
CA ASP A 277 11.48 27.86 24.90
C ASP A 277 10.31 27.32 24.09
N HIS A 278 10.57 26.32 23.23
CA HIS A 278 9.57 25.70 22.39
C HIS A 278 9.90 24.22 22.14
N ALA A 279 8.89 23.36 22.10
CA ALA A 279 9.03 21.96 21.71
C ALA A 279 7.79 21.46 20.97
N SER A 280 7.95 20.37 20.23
CA SER A 280 6.86 19.64 19.60
C SER A 280 7.00 18.15 19.84
N VAL A 281 5.85 17.45 19.94
CA VAL A 281 5.76 16.01 20.05
C VAL A 281 4.72 15.52 19.03
N SER A 282 5.08 14.57 18.18
CA SER A 282 4.19 14.03 17.16
C SER A 282 3.95 12.54 17.31
N TYR A 283 2.69 12.16 17.14
CA TYR A 283 2.24 10.76 17.17
C TYR A 283 1.38 10.44 15.95
N ILE A 284 1.44 9.20 15.50
CA ILE A 284 0.38 8.58 14.72
C ILE A 284 -0.41 7.60 15.59
N ILE A 285 -1.71 7.50 15.32
CA ILE A 285 -2.66 6.71 16.10
C ILE A 285 -3.33 5.73 15.15
N ARG A 286 -3.38 4.46 15.53
CA ARG A 286 -3.95 3.39 14.71
C ARG A 286 -4.83 2.48 15.55
N ASP A 287 -5.98 2.08 15.00
CA ASP A 287 -6.81 1.01 15.55
C ASP A 287 -7.76 0.48 14.48
N HIS A 288 -8.03 -0.83 14.45
CA HIS A 288 -8.99 -1.42 13.52
C HIS A 288 -10.44 -1.11 13.94
N SER A 289 -10.70 -1.07 15.24
CA SER A 289 -12.02 -0.71 15.76
C SER A 289 -12.24 0.80 15.70
N ARG A 290 -13.30 1.24 15.04
CA ARG A 290 -13.70 2.64 15.00
C ARG A 290 -13.95 3.21 16.40
N GLU A 291 -14.64 2.47 17.24
CA GLU A 291 -14.94 2.88 18.60
C GLU A 291 -13.68 3.07 19.45
N ILE A 292 -12.71 2.12 19.35
CA ILE A 292 -11.46 2.21 20.11
C ILE A 292 -10.59 3.33 19.55
N PHE A 293 -10.53 3.49 18.23
CA PHE A 293 -9.83 4.60 17.58
C PHE A 293 -10.33 5.97 18.09
N GLU A 294 -11.64 6.18 18.16
CA GLU A 294 -12.24 7.40 18.69
C GLU A 294 -11.87 7.63 20.16
N LYS A 295 -11.85 6.57 20.97
CA LYS A 295 -11.37 6.64 22.37
C LYS A 295 -9.87 7.02 22.44
N ARG A 296 -9.03 6.48 21.53
CA ARG A 296 -7.62 6.85 21.45
C ARG A 296 -7.44 8.34 21.08
N MET A 297 -8.21 8.84 20.13
CA MET A 297 -8.19 10.25 19.76
C MET A 297 -8.67 11.16 20.91
N ALA A 298 -9.70 10.73 21.64
CA ALA A 298 -10.19 11.44 22.82
C ALA A 298 -9.13 11.44 23.96
N PHE A 299 -8.44 10.34 24.16
CA PHE A 299 -7.38 10.23 25.18
C PHE A 299 -6.25 11.24 24.92
N MET A 300 -5.89 11.54 23.66
CA MET A 300 -4.89 12.57 23.38
C MET A 300 -5.35 13.97 23.86
N LYS A 301 -6.64 14.27 23.79
CA LYS A 301 -7.20 15.51 24.37
C LYS A 301 -7.12 15.51 25.90
N GLU A 302 -7.41 14.38 26.54
CA GLU A 302 -7.26 14.25 27.99
C GLU A 302 -5.79 14.45 28.42
N VAL A 303 -4.82 13.99 27.63
CA VAL A 303 -3.40 14.25 27.85
C VAL A 303 -3.10 15.75 27.79
N GLU A 304 -3.58 16.47 26.74
CA GLU A 304 -3.44 17.92 26.65
C GLU A 304 -4.00 18.62 27.89
N GLU A 305 -5.23 18.30 28.27
CA GLU A 305 -5.91 18.90 29.43
C GLU A 305 -5.13 18.65 30.74
N LYS A 306 -4.68 17.42 30.96
CA LYS A 306 -3.89 17.01 32.12
C LYS A 306 -2.57 17.79 32.21
N ILE A 307 -1.85 17.90 31.09
CA ILE A 307 -0.57 18.61 31.04
C ILE A 307 -0.79 20.10 31.24
N ASN A 308 -1.81 20.70 30.64
CA ASN A 308 -2.17 22.11 30.87
C ASN A 308 -2.59 22.39 32.32
N ALA A 309 -3.28 21.46 32.98
CA ALA A 309 -3.59 21.57 34.40
C ALA A 309 -2.34 21.59 35.28
N GLN A 310 -1.30 20.83 34.90
CA GLN A 310 -0.06 20.75 35.66
C GLN A 310 0.89 21.92 35.44
N TYR A 311 1.02 22.38 34.19
CA TYR A 311 2.05 23.36 33.80
C TYR A 311 1.51 24.77 33.51
N GLY A 312 0.20 24.92 33.35
CA GLY A 312 -0.47 26.17 33.08
C GLY A 312 -1.34 26.11 31.82
N ALA A 313 -2.45 26.82 31.82
CA ALA A 313 -3.38 26.86 30.71
C ALA A 313 -2.68 27.41 29.44
N GLY A 314 -2.84 26.70 28.31
CA GLY A 314 -2.30 27.08 27.01
C GLY A 314 -0.79 26.86 26.83
N VAL A 315 -0.14 26.19 27.79
CA VAL A 315 1.27 25.74 27.66
C VAL A 315 1.41 24.70 26.54
N VAL A 316 0.41 23.83 26.40
CA VAL A 316 0.33 22.81 25.36
C VAL A 316 -0.88 23.08 24.50
N THR A 317 -0.72 22.96 23.17
CA THR A 317 -1.80 22.93 22.20
C THR A 317 -1.71 21.65 21.40
N LEU A 318 -2.86 21.00 21.16
CA LEU A 318 -2.98 19.75 20.41
C LEU A 318 -3.70 20.00 19.08
N GLU A 319 -3.11 19.54 18.00
CA GLU A 319 -3.76 19.37 16.71
C GLU A 319 -4.00 17.88 16.47
N LEU A 320 -5.27 17.49 16.22
CA LEU A 320 -5.66 16.15 15.84
C LEU A 320 -6.18 16.13 14.41
N LYS A 321 -5.75 15.13 13.63
CA LYS A 321 -6.24 14.90 12.28
C LYS A 321 -6.62 13.42 12.12
N GLU A 322 -7.79 13.16 11.54
CA GLU A 322 -8.14 11.85 11.00
C GLU A 322 -7.57 11.79 9.57
N GLN A 323 -6.90 10.68 9.24
CA GLN A 323 -6.22 10.50 7.95
C GLN A 323 -7.01 9.60 7.01
N TYR A 324 -7.39 8.41 7.48
CA TYR A 324 -8.21 7.44 6.75
C TYR A 324 -8.95 6.53 7.72
N ARG A 325 -9.90 5.77 7.17
CA ARG A 325 -10.79 4.87 7.92
C ARG A 325 -10.61 3.43 7.49
N ASN A 326 -11.10 2.50 8.33
CA ASN A 326 -11.16 1.08 8.00
C ASN A 326 -12.19 0.84 6.90
N MET A 327 -11.75 0.32 5.75
CA MET A 327 -12.63 0.03 4.60
C MET A 327 -13.69 -1.03 4.87
N ARG A 328 -13.55 -1.83 5.93
CA ARG A 328 -14.55 -2.82 6.33
C ARG A 328 -15.96 -2.24 6.38
N GLU A 329 -16.12 -1.02 6.88
CA GLU A 329 -17.42 -0.35 6.97
C GLU A 329 -18.12 -0.26 5.60
N MET A 330 -17.35 -0.14 4.51
CA MET A 330 -17.84 0.01 3.14
C MET A 330 -17.93 -1.33 2.39
N VAL A 331 -17.09 -2.30 2.75
CA VAL A 331 -17.02 -3.62 2.10
C VAL A 331 -18.01 -4.61 2.74
N GLU A 332 -18.18 -4.60 4.07
CA GLU A 332 -19.07 -5.53 4.79
C GLU A 332 -20.51 -5.59 4.27
N PRO A 333 -21.15 -4.48 3.85
CA PRO A 333 -22.48 -4.54 3.22
C PRO A 333 -22.50 -5.27 1.86
N LYS A 334 -21.34 -5.53 1.27
CA LYS A 334 -21.16 -6.13 -0.07
C LYS A 334 -20.27 -7.39 -0.04
N MET A 335 -20.37 -8.21 0.99
CA MET A 335 -19.48 -9.38 1.18
C MET A 335 -19.44 -10.37 0.01
N HIS A 336 -20.41 -10.35 -0.91
CA HIS A 336 -20.35 -11.14 -2.13
C HIS A 336 -19.09 -10.89 -2.97
N ILE A 337 -18.50 -9.67 -2.92
CA ILE A 337 -17.25 -9.38 -3.63
C ILE A 337 -16.06 -10.15 -3.02
N ILE A 338 -16.08 -10.35 -1.72
CA ILE A 338 -15.08 -11.16 -1.02
C ILE A 338 -15.27 -12.65 -1.35
N ASP A 339 -16.51 -13.14 -1.43
CA ASP A 339 -16.80 -14.51 -1.78
C ASP A 339 -16.41 -14.84 -3.24
N ILE A 340 -16.60 -13.87 -4.17
CA ILE A 340 -16.12 -13.97 -5.55
C ILE A 340 -14.59 -14.10 -5.57
N ALA A 341 -13.88 -13.24 -4.85
CA ALA A 341 -12.43 -13.28 -4.78
C ALA A 341 -11.90 -14.59 -4.20
N LYS A 342 -12.48 -15.08 -3.08
CA LYS A 342 -12.15 -16.40 -2.49
C LYS A 342 -12.30 -17.53 -3.49
N SER A 343 -13.47 -17.60 -4.14
CA SER A 343 -13.73 -18.65 -5.14
C SER A 343 -12.74 -18.58 -6.31
N ALA A 344 -12.38 -17.37 -6.75
CA ALA A 344 -11.42 -17.17 -7.81
C ALA A 344 -10.00 -17.61 -7.42
N MET A 345 -9.59 -17.31 -6.18
CA MET A 345 -8.31 -17.76 -5.61
C MET A 345 -8.26 -19.29 -5.51
N GLU A 346 -9.31 -19.92 -4.98
CA GLU A 346 -9.40 -21.38 -4.89
C GLU A 346 -9.33 -22.06 -6.28
N LYS A 347 -10.00 -21.50 -7.29
CA LYS A 347 -9.91 -21.95 -8.70
C LYS A 347 -8.50 -21.78 -9.27
N ALA A 348 -7.73 -20.78 -8.78
CA ALA A 348 -6.33 -20.57 -9.14
C ALA A 348 -5.35 -21.48 -8.37
N GLY A 349 -5.85 -22.32 -7.46
CA GLY A 349 -5.04 -23.18 -6.59
C GLY A 349 -4.39 -22.42 -5.42
N VAL A 350 -4.99 -21.32 -5.00
CA VAL A 350 -4.56 -20.47 -3.89
C VAL A 350 -5.50 -20.66 -2.71
N VAL A 351 -4.95 -20.79 -1.51
CA VAL A 351 -5.73 -20.81 -0.28
C VAL A 351 -5.94 -19.37 0.21
N PRO A 352 -7.19 -18.86 0.27
CA PRO A 352 -7.43 -17.51 0.73
C PRO A 352 -7.04 -17.31 2.20
N VAL A 353 -6.25 -16.28 2.47
CA VAL A 353 -5.82 -15.86 3.80
C VAL A 353 -6.39 -14.47 4.08
N ILE A 354 -7.46 -14.43 4.89
CA ILE A 354 -8.05 -13.13 5.27
C ILE A 354 -7.34 -12.62 6.49
N LYS A 355 -6.71 -11.46 6.36
CA LYS A 355 -6.05 -10.76 7.44
C LYS A 355 -6.29 -9.25 7.35
N PRO A 356 -6.19 -8.51 8.46
CA PRO A 356 -6.26 -7.05 8.43
C PRO A 356 -4.92 -6.45 8.00
N ILE A 357 -4.97 -5.36 7.24
CA ILE A 357 -3.81 -4.53 6.93
C ILE A 357 -3.46 -3.67 8.16
N ARG A 358 -2.21 -3.69 8.59
CA ARG A 358 -1.70 -2.81 9.65
C ARG A 358 -1.17 -1.47 9.12
N GLY A 359 -1.82 -0.94 8.11
CA GLY A 359 -1.52 0.31 7.41
C GLY A 359 -2.77 0.86 6.76
N GLY A 360 -2.58 1.65 5.72
CA GLY A 360 -3.61 2.12 4.78
C GLY A 360 -3.29 1.61 3.38
N THR A 361 -4.25 1.69 2.49
CA THR A 361 -4.10 1.43 1.06
C THR A 361 -5.02 2.38 0.29
N ASP A 362 -4.80 2.52 -0.99
CA ASP A 362 -5.72 3.24 -1.88
C ASP A 362 -7.13 2.64 -1.84
N GLY A 363 -7.24 1.30 -1.73
CA GLY A 363 -8.51 0.61 -1.59
C GLY A 363 -9.35 1.09 -0.41
N ALA A 364 -8.70 1.47 0.70
CA ALA A 364 -9.39 2.05 1.84
C ALA A 364 -10.03 3.41 1.49
N GLN A 365 -9.28 4.31 0.86
CA GLN A 365 -9.78 5.62 0.48
C GLN A 365 -10.85 5.52 -0.62
N LEU A 366 -10.62 4.71 -1.65
CA LEU A 366 -11.55 4.46 -2.75
C LEU A 366 -12.88 3.90 -2.24
N SER A 367 -12.85 3.02 -1.22
CA SER A 367 -14.06 2.48 -0.59
C SER A 367 -14.95 3.58 -0.02
N PHE A 368 -14.36 4.58 0.66
CA PHE A 368 -15.11 5.75 1.18
C PHE A 368 -15.50 6.76 0.08
N MET A 369 -14.89 6.70 -1.11
CA MET A 369 -15.32 7.46 -2.28
C MET A 369 -16.50 6.80 -3.03
N GLY A 370 -17.00 5.67 -2.52
CA GLY A 370 -18.15 4.95 -3.06
C GLY A 370 -17.80 3.75 -3.95
N LEU A 371 -16.52 3.39 -4.04
CA LEU A 371 -16.01 2.23 -4.79
C LEU A 371 -15.45 1.19 -3.79
N PRO A 372 -16.23 0.22 -3.29
CA PRO A 372 -15.71 -0.85 -2.44
C PRO A 372 -14.54 -1.55 -3.12
N CYS A 373 -13.37 -1.55 -2.46
CA CYS A 373 -12.12 -1.94 -3.09
C CYS A 373 -11.22 -2.71 -2.12
N PRO A 374 -11.49 -4.02 -1.89
CA PRO A 374 -10.59 -4.88 -1.13
C PRO A 374 -9.26 -5.09 -1.87
N ASN A 375 -8.24 -5.51 -1.12
CA ASN A 375 -6.90 -5.75 -1.63
C ASN A 375 -6.63 -7.25 -1.83
N LEU A 376 -5.94 -7.59 -2.92
CA LEU A 376 -5.50 -8.94 -3.29
C LEU A 376 -3.98 -8.99 -3.39
N PHE A 377 -3.41 -10.16 -3.15
CA PHE A 377 -1.98 -10.40 -3.23
C PHE A 377 -1.42 -10.14 -4.64
N ALA A 378 -0.22 -9.57 -4.69
CA ALA A 378 0.63 -9.44 -5.87
C ALA A 378 1.90 -10.33 -5.77
N GLY A 379 2.19 -10.88 -4.60
CA GLY A 379 3.25 -11.87 -4.41
C GLY A 379 4.64 -11.33 -4.17
N GLY A 380 4.80 -10.02 -4.00
CA GLY A 380 6.04 -9.41 -3.58
C GLY A 380 6.27 -9.56 -2.07
N VAL A 381 7.53 -9.56 -1.67
CA VAL A 381 7.96 -9.76 -0.27
C VAL A 381 9.12 -8.80 0.04
N ASN A 382 9.23 -8.38 1.30
CA ASN A 382 10.25 -7.45 1.78
C ASN A 382 10.21 -6.08 1.09
N PHE A 383 9.01 -5.57 0.86
CA PHE A 383 8.75 -4.27 0.24
C PHE A 383 9.59 -3.14 0.84
N HIS A 384 9.79 -2.06 0.09
CA HIS A 384 10.54 -0.85 0.46
C HIS A 384 12.01 -1.11 0.84
N SER A 385 12.57 -2.26 0.43
CA SER A 385 13.93 -2.62 0.79
C SER A 385 14.74 -3.17 -0.37
N ARG A 386 16.06 -3.17 -0.22
CA ARG A 386 17.01 -3.85 -1.14
C ARG A 386 16.88 -5.37 -1.15
N TYR A 387 16.14 -5.93 -0.21
CA TYR A 387 15.91 -7.36 -0.05
C TYR A 387 14.56 -7.80 -0.62
N GLU A 388 13.90 -6.88 -1.32
CA GLU A 388 12.64 -7.13 -2.00
C GLU A 388 12.81 -8.22 -3.09
N PHE A 389 11.85 -9.13 -3.12
CA PHE A 389 11.77 -10.16 -4.14
C PHE A 389 10.32 -10.50 -4.48
N VAL A 390 10.11 -11.13 -5.62
CA VAL A 390 8.79 -11.65 -6.00
C VAL A 390 8.91 -13.04 -6.62
N SER A 391 7.94 -13.91 -6.32
CA SER A 391 7.85 -15.23 -6.92
C SER A 391 7.06 -15.20 -8.21
N VAL A 392 7.67 -15.66 -9.30
CA VAL A 392 7.02 -15.74 -10.63
C VAL A 392 5.81 -16.69 -10.62
N GLN A 393 5.84 -17.75 -9.81
CA GLN A 393 4.72 -18.68 -9.66
C GLN A 393 3.55 -18.06 -8.89
N VAL A 394 3.83 -17.20 -7.90
CA VAL A 394 2.78 -16.48 -7.17
C VAL A 394 2.14 -15.43 -8.05
N MET A 395 2.94 -14.67 -8.80
CA MET A 395 2.42 -13.73 -9.82
C MET A 395 1.53 -14.43 -10.85
N GLU A 396 1.91 -15.63 -11.34
CA GLU A 396 1.06 -16.41 -12.25
C GLU A 396 -0.29 -16.78 -11.61
N LYS A 397 -0.31 -17.09 -10.32
CA LYS A 397 -1.55 -17.34 -9.56
C LYS A 397 -2.40 -16.09 -9.39
N ALA A 398 -1.77 -14.92 -9.19
CA ALA A 398 -2.48 -13.64 -9.14
C ALA A 398 -3.15 -13.33 -10.50
N VAL A 399 -2.45 -13.51 -11.61
CA VAL A 399 -3.05 -13.41 -12.96
C VAL A 399 -4.26 -14.32 -13.10
N LYS A 400 -4.14 -15.59 -12.71
CA LYS A 400 -5.26 -16.55 -12.76
C LYS A 400 -6.42 -16.14 -11.85
N THR A 401 -6.12 -15.57 -10.70
CA THR A 401 -7.14 -15.05 -9.78
C THR A 401 -7.93 -13.91 -10.41
N ILE A 402 -7.26 -12.94 -11.04
CA ILE A 402 -7.89 -11.83 -11.77
C ILE A 402 -8.80 -12.36 -12.89
N VAL A 403 -8.31 -13.30 -13.70
CA VAL A 403 -9.09 -13.97 -14.77
C VAL A 403 -10.32 -14.66 -14.21
N ASN A 404 -10.16 -15.40 -13.11
CA ASN A 404 -11.26 -16.12 -12.47
C ASN A 404 -12.30 -15.19 -11.83
N ILE A 405 -11.89 -14.02 -11.31
CA ILE A 405 -12.83 -13.00 -10.82
C ILE A 405 -13.66 -12.48 -11.99
N ALA A 406 -13.03 -12.09 -13.09
CA ALA A 406 -13.74 -11.58 -14.27
C ALA A 406 -14.73 -12.60 -14.82
N ALA A 407 -14.34 -13.85 -14.92
CA ALA A 407 -15.19 -14.97 -15.35
C ALA A 407 -16.33 -15.24 -14.34
N GLY A 408 -16.01 -15.27 -13.04
CA GLY A 408 -16.97 -15.53 -11.98
C GLY A 408 -18.11 -14.51 -11.93
N VAL A 409 -17.81 -13.23 -12.20
CA VAL A 409 -18.82 -12.16 -12.31
C VAL A 409 -19.81 -12.43 -13.46
N ALA A 410 -19.38 -13.04 -14.55
CA ALA A 410 -20.24 -13.37 -15.68
C ALA A 410 -21.05 -14.69 -15.47
N GLU A 411 -20.63 -15.56 -14.58
CA GLU A 411 -21.34 -16.79 -14.21
C GLU A 411 -22.54 -16.51 -13.30
N GLY A 412 -22.42 -15.53 -12.38
CA GLY A 412 -23.40 -15.16 -11.36
C GLY A 412 -24.49 -14.30 -11.83
#